data_5480efd191c957a4fc77c975ac423055
#
_entry.id   5480efd191c957a4fc77c975ac423055
#
_cell.length_a   1.000
_cell.length_b   1.000
_cell.length_c   1.000
_cell.angle_alpha   90.00
_cell.angle_beta   90.00
_cell.angle_gamma   90.00
#
_symmetry.space_group_name_H-M   'P 1'
#
loop_
_entity.id
_entity.type
_entity.pdbx_description
1 polymer ?
#
loop_
_entity_poly.entity_id
_entity_poly.type
_entity_poly.pdbx_seq_one_letter_code
_entity_poly.pdbx_strand_id
1 'polypeptide(L)'
;QNDIPQDLTVEKLVMFGRMPYSSLLKKKTEEDEEAVTWALSCTNLLDKRENDLSALSGGERQRVWIAMALAQKSEILCLDEPTTYLDIYYQLELLELVKALNDKHHLTIVMVLHDINQAIRYSDHVILMKNGQIVAEGLPREVITKEVIKDVYGVNAVFHEDEQLGLYMMPLSI
;
A
#
# COMPACT_ATOMS: atom_id res chain seq x y z
N GLN A 1 -8.96 6.94 17.09
CA GLN A 1 -8.93 5.47 17.25
C GLN A 1 -10.32 4.98 16.88
N ASN A 2 -10.45 4.32 15.75
CA ASN A 2 -11.72 3.68 15.40
C ASN A 2 -11.91 2.51 16.37
N ASP A 3 -12.97 2.54 17.16
CA ASP A 3 -13.39 1.41 17.98
C ASP A 3 -13.68 0.23 17.03
N ILE A 4 -12.78 -0.74 17.00
CA ILE A 4 -12.98 -1.98 16.24
C ILE A 4 -14.07 -2.75 16.99
N PRO A 5 -15.16 -3.18 16.31
CA PRO A 5 -16.19 -3.98 16.95
C PRO A 5 -15.56 -5.19 17.65
N GLN A 6 -15.95 -5.43 18.90
CA GLN A 6 -15.58 -6.66 19.61
C GLN A 6 -16.15 -7.84 18.81
N ASP A 7 -15.37 -8.92 18.65
CA ASP A 7 -15.71 -10.13 17.89
C ASP A 7 -15.58 -10.05 16.34
N LEU A 8 -14.84 -9.08 15.79
CA LEU A 8 -14.54 -9.05 14.36
C LEU A 8 -13.21 -9.77 14.08
N THR A 9 -13.30 -10.96 13.49
CA THR A 9 -12.11 -11.72 13.08
C THR A 9 -11.51 -11.21 11.77
N VAL A 10 -10.24 -11.56 11.54
CA VAL A 10 -9.50 -11.26 10.29
C VAL A 10 -10.31 -11.72 9.08
N GLU A 11 -10.76 -12.98 9.07
CA GLU A 11 -11.58 -13.52 7.99
C GLU A 11 -12.85 -12.72 7.73
N LYS A 12 -13.59 -12.39 8.80
CA LYS A 12 -14.84 -11.62 8.68
C LYS A 12 -14.59 -10.26 8.04
N LEU A 13 -13.51 -9.55 8.41
CA LEU A 13 -13.17 -8.28 7.80
C LEU A 13 -12.77 -8.45 6.32
N VAL A 14 -11.92 -9.42 6.01
CA VAL A 14 -11.51 -9.68 4.61
C VAL A 14 -12.70 -10.08 3.74
N MET A 15 -13.66 -10.80 4.29
CA MET A 15 -14.90 -11.18 3.60
C MET A 15 -15.74 -9.95 3.20
N PHE A 16 -15.63 -8.81 3.89
CA PHE A 16 -16.31 -7.58 3.44
C PHE A 16 -15.85 -7.13 2.06
N GLY A 17 -14.63 -7.46 1.63
CA GLY A 17 -14.16 -7.24 0.27
C GLY A 17 -15.02 -7.95 -0.79
N ARG A 18 -15.77 -9.01 -0.41
CA ARG A 18 -16.67 -9.75 -1.31
C ARG A 18 -18.09 -9.18 -1.37
N MET A 19 -18.42 -8.18 -0.53
CA MET A 19 -19.77 -7.60 -0.52
C MET A 19 -20.27 -7.11 -1.89
N PRO A 20 -19.46 -6.52 -2.78
CA PRO A 20 -19.90 -6.12 -4.11
C PRO A 20 -20.42 -7.28 -4.97
N TYR A 21 -19.99 -8.51 -4.69
CA TYR A 21 -20.35 -9.72 -5.43
C TYR A 21 -21.45 -10.55 -4.74
N SER A 22 -21.76 -10.23 -3.49
CA SER A 22 -22.79 -10.90 -2.70
C SER A 22 -24.13 -10.19 -2.84
N SER A 23 -25.21 -10.94 -3.08
CA SER A 23 -26.57 -10.40 -2.88
C SER A 23 -26.97 -10.59 -1.42
N LEU A 24 -27.74 -9.68 -0.86
CA LEU A 24 -28.25 -9.69 0.53
C LEU A 24 -28.91 -11.03 0.98
N LEU A 25 -29.22 -11.91 0.04
CA LEU A 25 -29.89 -13.20 0.25
C LEU A 25 -29.03 -14.43 -0.12
N LYS A 26 -27.82 -14.21 -0.69
CA LYS A 26 -26.94 -15.35 -1.04
C LYS A 26 -26.04 -15.72 0.13
N LYS A 27 -25.98 -17.02 0.44
CA LYS A 27 -24.96 -17.60 1.30
C LYS A 27 -23.59 -17.40 0.64
N LYS A 28 -22.53 -17.29 1.47
CA LYS A 28 -21.13 -17.35 1.10
C LYS A 28 -20.90 -18.45 0.05
N THR A 29 -20.26 -18.09 -1.05
CA THR A 29 -19.97 -19.02 -2.15
C THR A 29 -18.56 -19.60 -1.98
N GLU A 30 -18.27 -20.71 -2.68
CA GLU A 30 -16.92 -21.29 -2.74
C GLU A 30 -15.92 -20.28 -3.34
N GLU A 31 -16.32 -19.52 -4.35
CA GLU A 31 -15.52 -18.44 -4.94
C GLU A 31 -15.14 -17.35 -3.93
N ASP A 32 -16.07 -16.99 -3.02
CA ASP A 32 -15.79 -16.00 -1.97
C ASP A 32 -14.75 -16.54 -0.98
N GLU A 33 -14.83 -17.84 -0.61
CA GLU A 33 -13.84 -18.51 0.24
C GLU A 33 -12.47 -18.57 -0.41
N GLU A 34 -12.39 -18.92 -1.68
CA GLU A 34 -11.16 -18.96 -2.45
C GLU A 34 -10.51 -17.57 -2.51
N ALA A 35 -11.32 -16.52 -2.80
CA ALA A 35 -10.84 -15.14 -2.86
C ALA A 35 -10.26 -14.66 -1.52
N VAL A 36 -10.94 -14.95 -0.41
CA VAL A 36 -10.48 -14.60 0.94
C VAL A 36 -9.22 -15.37 1.30
N THR A 37 -9.19 -16.67 1.05
CA THR A 37 -8.02 -17.52 1.33
C THR A 37 -6.80 -17.05 0.54
N TRP A 38 -6.97 -16.74 -0.75
CA TRP A 38 -5.93 -16.18 -1.60
C TRP A 38 -5.42 -14.84 -1.05
N ALA A 39 -6.32 -13.92 -0.69
CA ALA A 39 -5.95 -12.60 -0.16
C ALA A 39 -5.17 -12.71 1.17
N LEU A 40 -5.60 -13.59 2.08
CA LEU A 40 -4.91 -13.86 3.34
C LEU A 40 -3.53 -14.49 3.11
N SER A 41 -3.41 -15.39 2.14
CA SER A 41 -2.11 -15.98 1.75
C SER A 41 -1.17 -14.92 1.21
N CYS A 42 -1.63 -14.03 0.31
CA CYS A 42 -0.83 -12.95 -0.25
C CYS A 42 -0.31 -11.97 0.80
N THR A 43 -1.02 -11.80 1.90
CA THR A 43 -0.69 -10.84 2.97
C THR A 43 -0.03 -11.48 4.19
N ASN A 44 0.31 -12.77 4.13
CA ASN A 44 0.89 -13.54 5.23
C ASN A 44 0.02 -13.52 6.51
N LEU A 45 -1.30 -13.67 6.35
CA LEU A 45 -2.27 -13.65 7.44
C LEU A 45 -3.10 -14.94 7.54
N LEU A 46 -2.75 -15.97 6.78
CA LEU A 46 -3.54 -17.19 6.72
C LEU A 46 -3.61 -17.92 8.08
N ASP A 47 -2.50 -17.93 8.82
CA ASP A 47 -2.39 -18.50 10.18
C ASP A 47 -3.16 -17.69 11.24
N LYS A 48 -3.52 -16.44 10.92
CA LYS A 48 -4.27 -15.53 11.80
C LYS A 48 -5.72 -15.34 11.41
N ARG A 49 -6.20 -16.16 10.48
CA ARG A 49 -7.54 -16.07 9.89
C ARG A 49 -8.65 -15.94 10.95
N GLU A 50 -8.56 -16.74 12.03
CA GLU A 50 -9.55 -16.79 13.10
C GLU A 50 -9.29 -15.78 14.25
N ASN A 51 -8.16 -15.06 14.21
CA ASN A 51 -7.81 -14.14 15.28
C ASN A 51 -8.71 -12.90 15.25
N ASP A 52 -9.00 -12.37 16.43
CA ASP A 52 -9.66 -11.06 16.56
C ASP A 52 -8.73 -9.94 16.09
N LEU A 53 -9.28 -8.94 15.43
CA LEU A 53 -8.51 -7.77 14.97
C LEU A 53 -7.84 -7.02 16.12
N SER A 54 -8.43 -7.03 17.29
CA SER A 54 -7.89 -6.39 18.50
C SER A 54 -6.58 -7.03 18.97
N ALA A 55 -6.37 -8.31 18.67
CA ALA A 55 -5.16 -9.07 19.04
C ALA A 55 -3.98 -8.81 18.09
N LEU A 56 -4.20 -8.12 16.97
CA LEU A 56 -3.17 -7.87 15.95
C LEU A 56 -2.33 -6.63 16.26
N SER A 57 -1.06 -6.65 15.86
CA SER A 57 -0.21 -5.46 15.80
C SER A 57 -0.72 -4.42 14.77
N GLY A 58 -0.21 -3.19 14.84
CA GLY A 58 -0.58 -2.14 13.87
C GLY A 58 -0.28 -2.53 12.42
N GLY A 59 0.90 -3.10 12.16
CA GLY A 59 1.28 -3.56 10.83
C GLY A 59 0.43 -4.73 10.32
N GLU A 60 0.07 -5.67 11.21
CA GLU A 60 -0.84 -6.76 10.85
C GLU A 60 -2.24 -6.24 10.50
N ARG A 61 -2.77 -5.30 11.27
CA ARG A 61 -4.05 -4.66 10.94
C ARG A 61 -4.01 -3.98 9.59
N GLN A 62 -2.91 -3.29 9.26
CA GLN A 62 -2.75 -2.68 7.93
C GLN A 62 -2.79 -3.74 6.81
N ARG A 63 -2.12 -4.88 7.00
CA ARG A 63 -2.18 -6.00 6.03
C ARG A 63 -3.58 -6.60 5.90
N VAL A 64 -4.41 -6.61 6.97
CA VAL A 64 -5.81 -7.07 6.86
C VAL A 64 -6.64 -6.16 5.95
N TRP A 65 -6.44 -4.84 6.00
CA TRP A 65 -7.11 -3.91 5.09
C TRP A 65 -6.70 -4.14 3.63
N ILE A 66 -5.41 -4.41 3.38
CA ILE A 66 -4.94 -4.80 2.04
C ILE A 66 -5.56 -6.13 1.61
N ALA A 67 -5.60 -7.13 2.49
CA ALA A 67 -6.25 -8.40 2.20
C ALA A 67 -7.73 -8.22 1.83
N MET A 68 -8.46 -7.36 2.54
CA MET A 68 -9.84 -7.03 2.22
C MET A 68 -9.97 -6.43 0.82
N ALA A 69 -9.08 -5.51 0.45
CA ALA A 69 -9.07 -4.93 -0.90
C ALA A 69 -8.71 -5.99 -1.97
N LEU A 70 -7.73 -6.85 -1.70
CA LEU A 70 -7.35 -7.95 -2.60
C LEU A 70 -8.47 -8.97 -2.82
N ALA A 71 -9.28 -9.24 -1.78
CA ALA A 71 -10.41 -10.17 -1.89
C ALA A 71 -11.45 -9.71 -2.92
N GLN A 72 -11.47 -8.43 -3.31
CA GLN A 72 -12.30 -7.92 -4.41
C GLN A 72 -11.88 -8.45 -5.78
N LYS A 73 -10.64 -9.00 -5.91
CA LYS A 73 -10.12 -9.46 -7.21
C LYS A 73 -10.08 -8.37 -8.28
N SER A 74 -9.91 -7.10 -7.88
CA SER A 74 -9.71 -5.98 -8.79
C SER A 74 -8.33 -6.05 -9.44
N GLU A 75 -8.20 -5.57 -10.67
CA GLU A 75 -6.90 -5.43 -11.37
C GLU A 75 -6.09 -4.22 -10.88
N ILE A 76 -6.75 -3.30 -10.15
CA ILE A 76 -6.14 -2.09 -9.61
C ILE A 76 -6.34 -2.05 -8.10
N LEU A 77 -5.25 -1.82 -7.38
CA LEU A 77 -5.23 -1.58 -5.93
C LEU A 77 -4.83 -0.13 -5.66
N CYS A 78 -5.72 0.64 -5.01
CA CYS A 78 -5.44 2.00 -4.59
C CYS A 78 -5.15 2.04 -3.09
N LEU A 79 -4.02 2.63 -2.70
CA LEU A 79 -3.58 2.77 -1.32
C LEU A 79 -3.32 4.24 -1.01
N ASP A 80 -4.08 4.80 -0.08
CA ASP A 80 -3.92 6.18 0.36
C ASP A 80 -3.08 6.21 1.63
N GLU A 81 -1.86 6.75 1.53
CA GLU A 81 -0.88 6.90 2.61
C GLU A 81 -0.67 5.60 3.44
N PRO A 82 -0.39 4.46 2.81
CA PRO A 82 -0.40 3.18 3.50
C PRO A 82 0.71 3.02 4.55
N THR A 83 1.75 3.86 4.49
CA THR A 83 2.90 3.82 5.41
C THR A 83 2.78 4.80 6.58
N THR A 84 1.76 5.66 6.60
CA THR A 84 1.55 6.66 7.66
C THR A 84 1.25 5.99 9.00
N TYR A 85 1.82 6.51 10.09
CA TYR A 85 1.72 5.98 11.47
C TYR A 85 2.37 4.61 11.72
N LEU A 86 3.10 4.05 10.75
CA LEU A 86 3.90 2.85 10.95
C LEU A 86 5.34 3.24 11.30
N ASP A 87 5.99 2.43 12.14
CA ASP A 87 7.43 2.54 12.32
C ASP A 87 8.19 2.02 11.08
N ILE A 88 9.47 2.32 10.98
CA ILE A 88 10.29 2.06 9.79
C ILE A 88 10.28 0.58 9.37
N TYR A 89 10.22 -0.35 10.33
CA TYR A 89 10.19 -1.78 10.03
C TYR A 89 8.91 -2.15 9.28
N TYR A 90 7.76 -1.74 9.82
CA TYR A 90 6.45 -2.05 9.23
C TYR A 90 6.19 -1.28 7.93
N GLN A 91 6.75 -0.07 7.78
CA GLN A 91 6.73 0.64 6.49
C GLN A 91 7.42 -0.17 5.39
N LEU A 92 8.64 -0.65 5.67
CA LEU A 92 9.40 -1.46 4.71
C LEU A 92 8.70 -2.79 4.42
N GLU A 93 8.23 -3.49 5.44
CA GLU A 93 7.48 -4.75 5.28
C GLU A 93 6.26 -4.57 4.37
N LEU A 94 5.53 -3.46 4.53
CA LEU A 94 4.37 -3.14 3.71
C LEU A 94 4.75 -2.85 2.26
N LEU A 95 5.79 -2.04 2.03
CA LEU A 95 6.24 -1.68 0.68
C LEU A 95 6.80 -2.90 -0.08
N GLU A 96 7.52 -3.78 0.61
CA GLU A 96 7.97 -5.05 0.05
C GLU A 96 6.78 -5.98 -0.29
N LEU A 97 5.76 -6.02 0.56
CA LEU A 97 4.52 -6.75 0.26
C LEU A 97 3.85 -6.19 -1.00
N VAL A 98 3.69 -4.87 -1.09
CA VAL A 98 3.07 -4.20 -2.24
C VAL A 98 3.85 -4.48 -3.52
N LYS A 99 5.19 -4.40 -3.47
CA LYS A 99 6.05 -4.75 -4.60
C LYS A 99 5.88 -6.21 -5.02
N ALA A 100 5.85 -7.13 -4.06
CA ALA A 100 5.64 -8.55 -4.35
C ALA A 100 4.26 -8.84 -4.97
N LEU A 101 3.22 -8.09 -4.60
CA LEU A 101 1.89 -8.19 -5.22
C LEU A 101 1.91 -7.74 -6.69
N ASN A 102 2.60 -6.65 -7.00
CA ASN A 102 2.78 -6.20 -8.38
C ASN A 102 3.59 -7.23 -9.19
N ASP A 103 4.76 -7.64 -8.70
CA ASP A 103 5.69 -8.53 -9.41
C ASP A 103 5.07 -9.92 -9.68
N LYS A 104 4.37 -10.51 -8.70
CA LYS A 104 3.87 -11.89 -8.77
C LYS A 104 2.46 -12.00 -9.34
N HIS A 105 1.62 -11.01 -9.11
CA HIS A 105 0.21 -11.06 -9.46
C HIS A 105 -0.18 -10.04 -10.52
N HIS A 106 0.80 -9.24 -11.01
CA HIS A 106 0.61 -8.23 -12.05
C HIS A 106 -0.50 -7.22 -11.73
N LEU A 107 -0.68 -6.93 -10.44
CA LEU A 107 -1.62 -5.91 -9.99
C LEU A 107 -1.08 -4.53 -10.33
N THR A 108 -1.90 -3.69 -10.92
CA THR A 108 -1.61 -2.26 -11.00
C THR A 108 -1.84 -1.63 -9.63
N ILE A 109 -0.81 -0.99 -9.06
CA ILE A 109 -0.91 -0.40 -7.72
C ILE A 109 -0.68 1.10 -7.80
N VAL A 110 -1.63 1.85 -7.28
CA VAL A 110 -1.55 3.31 -7.15
C VAL A 110 -1.43 3.65 -5.67
N MET A 111 -0.34 4.31 -5.28
CA MET A 111 -0.09 4.69 -3.88
C MET A 111 0.12 6.19 -3.75
N VAL A 112 -0.43 6.78 -2.69
CA VAL A 112 -0.02 8.10 -2.22
C VAL A 112 1.07 7.90 -1.17
N LEU A 113 2.26 8.47 -1.42
CA LEU A 113 3.41 8.37 -0.53
C LEU A 113 3.92 9.78 -0.17
N HIS A 114 4.32 9.97 1.10
CA HIS A 114 4.93 11.22 1.56
C HIS A 114 6.46 11.18 1.51
N ASP A 115 7.06 10.00 1.63
CA ASP A 115 8.51 9.82 1.56
C ASP A 115 8.96 9.66 0.11
N ILE A 116 9.76 10.64 -0.35
CA ILE A 116 10.26 10.68 -1.73
C ILE A 116 11.21 9.52 -2.01
N ASN A 117 12.00 9.07 -1.02
CA ASN A 117 12.89 7.92 -1.19
C ASN A 117 12.11 6.62 -1.31
N GLN A 118 10.99 6.48 -0.58
CA GLN A 118 10.07 5.36 -0.79
C GLN A 118 9.47 5.38 -2.21
N ALA A 119 9.04 6.56 -2.68
CA ALA A 119 8.53 6.71 -4.05
C ALA A 119 9.59 6.36 -5.11
N ILE A 120 10.84 6.82 -4.93
CA ILE A 120 11.96 6.48 -5.84
C ILE A 120 12.18 4.97 -5.90
N ARG A 121 12.17 4.31 -4.74
CA ARG A 121 12.57 2.90 -4.63
C ARG A 121 11.49 1.91 -5.04
N TYR A 122 10.22 2.24 -4.78
CA TYR A 122 9.11 1.28 -4.88
C TYR A 122 8.13 1.59 -6.01
N SER A 123 8.36 2.64 -6.83
CA SER A 123 7.49 2.98 -7.94
C SER A 123 8.17 2.80 -9.29
N ASP A 124 7.46 2.25 -10.25
CA ASP A 124 7.88 2.23 -11.66
C ASP A 124 7.58 3.56 -12.35
N HIS A 125 6.55 4.25 -11.88
CA HIS A 125 6.09 5.54 -12.41
C HIS A 125 5.65 6.42 -11.25
N VAL A 126 6.00 7.71 -11.28
CA VAL A 126 5.60 8.69 -10.27
C VAL A 126 4.83 9.83 -10.91
N ILE A 127 3.87 10.34 -10.14
CA ILE A 127 3.09 11.53 -10.47
C ILE A 127 3.28 12.53 -9.32
N LEU A 128 3.87 13.68 -9.61
CA LEU A 128 4.06 14.76 -8.64
C LEU A 128 2.95 15.79 -8.81
N MET A 129 2.28 16.09 -7.71
CA MET A 129 1.15 17.02 -7.69
C MET A 129 1.42 18.22 -6.80
N LYS A 130 0.92 19.38 -7.22
CA LYS A 130 0.95 20.62 -6.45
C LYS A 130 -0.37 21.37 -6.68
N ASN A 131 -1.04 21.77 -5.60
CA ASN A 131 -2.30 22.52 -5.67
C ASN A 131 -3.38 21.83 -6.54
N GLY A 132 -3.45 20.50 -6.51
CA GLY A 132 -4.43 19.71 -7.27
C GLY A 132 -4.09 19.56 -8.77
N GLN A 133 -2.91 19.99 -9.20
CA GLN A 133 -2.44 19.85 -10.59
C GLN A 133 -1.22 18.94 -10.68
N ILE A 134 -1.13 18.17 -11.75
CA ILE A 134 0.06 17.38 -12.09
C ILE A 134 1.14 18.35 -12.56
N VAL A 135 2.28 18.34 -11.87
CA VAL A 135 3.45 19.16 -12.20
C VAL A 135 4.43 18.36 -13.06
N ALA A 136 4.62 17.09 -12.73
CA ALA A 136 5.50 16.20 -13.46
C ALA A 136 5.04 14.75 -13.29
N GLU A 137 5.28 13.91 -14.31
CA GLU A 137 5.01 12.47 -14.29
C GLU A 137 6.01 11.72 -15.15
N GLY A 138 6.35 10.50 -14.78
CA GLY A 138 7.30 9.65 -15.51
C GLY A 138 8.09 8.72 -14.60
N LEU A 139 9.23 8.24 -15.10
CA LEU A 139 10.13 7.42 -14.30
C LEU A 139 10.70 8.21 -13.12
N PRO A 140 10.83 7.63 -11.92
CA PRO A 140 11.32 8.34 -10.74
C PRO A 140 12.63 9.12 -10.98
N ARG A 141 13.59 8.51 -11.70
CA ARG A 141 14.89 9.12 -12.00
C ARG A 141 14.81 10.34 -12.91
N GLU A 142 13.80 10.43 -13.76
CA GLU A 142 13.62 11.51 -14.73
C GLU A 142 12.83 12.66 -14.12
N VAL A 143 11.90 12.36 -13.26
CA VAL A 143 10.90 13.28 -12.72
C VAL A 143 11.35 13.90 -11.40
N ILE A 144 11.95 13.09 -10.50
CA ILE A 144 12.36 13.56 -9.19
C ILE A 144 13.74 14.21 -9.28
N THR A 145 13.75 15.51 -9.65
CA THR A 145 14.95 16.35 -9.80
C THR A 145 15.00 17.44 -8.74
N LYS A 146 16.17 18.09 -8.60
CA LYS A 146 16.35 19.22 -7.66
C LYS A 146 15.35 20.34 -7.93
N GLU A 147 15.15 20.65 -9.20
CA GLU A 147 14.27 21.73 -9.68
C GLU A 147 12.81 21.42 -9.34
N VAL A 148 12.37 20.19 -9.63
CA VAL A 148 10.98 19.76 -9.36
C VAL A 148 10.72 19.68 -7.85
N ILE A 149 11.65 19.14 -7.06
CA ILE A 149 11.53 19.09 -5.59
C ILE A 149 11.49 20.51 -5.00
N LYS A 150 12.32 21.43 -5.49
CA LYS A 150 12.29 22.84 -5.05
C LYS A 150 10.97 23.50 -5.42
N ASP A 151 10.47 23.27 -6.63
CA ASP A 151 9.17 23.85 -7.06
C ASP A 151 8.01 23.26 -6.25
N VAL A 152 7.90 21.93 -6.18
CA VAL A 152 6.73 21.26 -5.56
C VAL A 152 6.71 21.42 -4.04
N TYR A 153 7.84 21.16 -3.37
CA TYR A 153 7.93 21.09 -1.90
C TYR A 153 8.59 22.32 -1.27
N GLY A 154 9.22 23.21 -2.05
CA GLY A 154 9.95 24.36 -1.52
C GLY A 154 11.29 23.99 -0.85
N VAL A 155 11.77 22.76 -1.00
CA VAL A 155 12.93 22.21 -0.30
C VAL A 155 14.14 22.15 -1.23
N ASN A 156 15.30 22.60 -0.73
CA ASN A 156 16.59 22.37 -1.40
C ASN A 156 17.06 20.94 -1.06
N ALA A 157 17.43 20.17 -2.07
CA ALA A 157 17.84 18.78 -1.88
C ALA A 157 19.10 18.46 -2.69
N VAL A 158 19.87 17.49 -2.23
CA VAL A 158 20.93 16.81 -2.98
C VAL A 158 20.50 15.40 -3.33
N PHE A 159 20.97 14.94 -4.48
CA PHE A 159 20.71 13.60 -4.97
C PHE A 159 22.04 12.86 -5.05
N HIS A 160 22.00 11.62 -4.63
CA HIS A 160 23.12 10.70 -4.71
C HIS A 160 22.66 9.43 -5.40
N GLU A 161 23.57 8.80 -6.11
CA GLU A 161 23.36 7.49 -6.69
C GLU A 161 24.38 6.52 -6.09
N ASP A 162 23.90 5.45 -5.54
CA ASP A 162 24.70 4.38 -4.94
C ASP A 162 24.46 3.08 -5.69
N GLU A 163 25.50 2.25 -5.82
CA GLU A 163 25.40 0.97 -6.58
C GLU A 163 24.39 -0.02 -5.99
N GLN A 164 24.17 0.03 -4.66
CA GLN A 164 23.27 -0.91 -3.98
C GLN A 164 21.89 -0.29 -3.71
N LEU A 165 21.86 1.01 -3.37
CA LEU A 165 20.62 1.72 -2.99
C LEU A 165 19.92 2.38 -4.18
N GLY A 166 20.63 2.58 -5.30
CA GLY A 166 20.16 3.36 -6.43
C GLY A 166 20.11 4.86 -6.12
N LEU A 167 19.19 5.58 -6.76
CA LEU A 167 18.98 7.01 -6.54
C LEU A 167 18.32 7.24 -5.17
N TYR A 168 18.85 8.20 -4.40
CA TYR A 168 18.20 8.70 -3.19
C TYR A 168 18.38 10.20 -3.01
N MET A 169 17.45 10.81 -2.30
CA MET A 169 17.38 12.25 -2.05
C MET A 169 17.62 12.54 -0.57
N MET A 170 18.43 13.57 -0.30
CA MET A 170 18.63 14.13 1.04
C MET A 170 18.18 15.59 1.06
N PRO A 171 17.19 15.96 1.86
CA PRO A 171 16.79 17.35 2.03
C PRO A 171 17.87 18.13 2.81
N LEU A 172 18.14 19.38 2.39
CA LEU A 172 19.15 20.22 3.02
C LEU A 172 18.55 21.40 3.79
N SER A 173 17.62 22.11 3.15
CA SER A 173 17.04 23.35 3.71
C SER A 173 15.74 23.72 2.97
N ILE A 174 15.02 24.65 3.54
CA ILE A 174 13.85 25.31 2.94
C ILE A 174 14.29 26.48 2.07
#